data_0e586213d7deee83a246f5a9299dea66
#
_entry.id   0e586213d7deee83a246f5a9299dea66
#
_cell.length_a   1.000
_cell.length_b   1.000
_cell.length_c   1.000
_cell.angle_alpha   90.00
_cell.angle_beta   90.00
_cell.angle_gamma   90.00
#
_symmetry.space_group_name_H-M   'P 1'
#
loop_
_entity.id
_entity.type
_entity.pdbx_description
1 polymer ?
#
loop_
_entity_poly.entity_id
_entity_poly.type
_entity_poly.pdbx_seq_one_letter_code
_entity_poly.pdbx_strand_id
1 'polypeptide(L)'
;MMRSLFVAAALVWAIAAPTPAAARDGLATTMRAVLYEEDLKDPKGHRAEGQITWRVEPTTDASAPSGDVTIRGTVVIPSRHLQMTLAIRRNFDPALPATHTVQIDVAPSFAAGPIKQVPGLLMKANEQAKGVPLAALSVRVADTHFLIGLSSVPQDASRNSLLIRSKDWMDMPILYATERRAILAIEKNGDVSPMFNTVFAQ
;
A
#
# COMPACT_ATOMS: atom_id res chain seq x y z
N MET A 1 -36.59 71.66 24.73
CA MET A 1 -36.94 70.26 24.35
C MET A 1 -35.91 69.77 23.32
N MET A 2 -34.90 69.07 23.79
CA MET A 2 -33.83 68.53 22.93
C MET A 2 -33.93 66.99 22.90
N ARG A 3 -34.19 66.45 21.71
CA ARG A 3 -34.30 65.00 21.49
C ARG A 3 -32.94 64.50 20.98
N SER A 4 -32.26 63.70 21.83
CA SER A 4 -31.00 63.01 21.48
C SER A 4 -31.34 61.74 20.66
N LEU A 5 -30.83 61.63 19.44
CA LEU A 5 -30.79 60.40 18.66
C LEU A 5 -29.56 59.55 19.08
N PHE A 6 -29.84 58.37 19.61
CA PHE A 6 -28.80 57.33 19.74
C PHE A 6 -28.74 56.52 18.45
N VAL A 7 -27.58 56.56 17.78
CA VAL A 7 -27.26 55.69 16.66
C VAL A 7 -26.56 54.45 17.24
N ALA A 8 -27.20 53.31 17.19
CA ALA A 8 -26.59 52.02 17.53
C ALA A 8 -25.80 51.46 16.32
N ALA A 9 -24.49 51.41 16.43
CA ALA A 9 -23.64 50.75 15.46
C ALA A 9 -23.60 49.24 15.76
N ALA A 10 -24.20 48.40 14.89
CA ALA A 10 -24.10 46.95 14.95
C ALA A 10 -22.79 46.49 14.32
N LEU A 11 -21.86 45.97 15.12
CA LEU A 11 -20.66 45.31 14.66
C LEU A 11 -21.01 43.88 14.17
N VAL A 12 -20.99 43.65 12.86
CA VAL A 12 -21.12 42.32 12.28
C VAL A 12 -19.75 41.64 12.31
N TRP A 13 -19.59 40.67 13.21
CA TRP A 13 -18.44 39.76 13.18
C TRP A 13 -18.62 38.74 12.09
N ALA A 14 -17.87 38.83 11.03
CA ALA A 14 -17.76 37.78 10.01
C ALA A 14 -16.94 36.60 10.56
N ILE A 15 -17.59 35.50 10.89
CA ILE A 15 -16.97 34.22 11.23
C ILE A 15 -16.44 33.64 9.92
N ALA A 16 -15.14 33.76 9.67
CA ALA A 16 -14.48 33.05 8.59
C ALA A 16 -14.49 31.54 8.92
N ALA A 17 -15.30 30.77 8.19
CA ALA A 17 -15.25 29.31 8.28
C ALA A 17 -13.87 28.82 7.81
N PRO A 18 -13.22 27.88 8.53
CA PRO A 18 -11.97 27.30 8.08
C PRO A 18 -12.25 26.57 6.76
N THR A 19 -11.61 27.01 5.69
CA THR A 19 -11.53 26.28 4.42
C THR A 19 -10.85 24.93 4.70
N PRO A 20 -11.45 23.77 4.31
CA PRO A 20 -10.77 22.51 4.41
C PRO A 20 -9.48 22.61 3.61
N ALA A 21 -8.34 22.37 4.26
CA ALA A 21 -7.06 22.24 3.58
C ALA A 21 -7.22 21.15 2.53
N ALA A 22 -7.19 21.52 1.25
CA ALA A 22 -7.15 20.57 0.14
C ALA A 22 -5.91 19.69 0.38
N ALA A 23 -6.15 18.44 0.74
CA ALA A 23 -5.10 17.42 0.73
C ALA A 23 -4.48 17.50 -0.66
N ARG A 24 -3.16 17.71 -0.75
CA ARG A 24 -2.42 17.56 -1.99
C ARG A 24 -2.53 16.10 -2.35
N ASP A 25 -3.54 15.74 -3.15
CA ASP A 25 -3.61 14.43 -3.79
C ASP A 25 -2.35 14.29 -4.63
N GLY A 26 -1.38 13.53 -4.11
CA GLY A 26 -0.23 13.11 -4.89
C GLY A 26 -0.75 12.43 -6.15
N LEU A 27 -0.14 12.72 -7.30
CA LEU A 27 -0.51 12.13 -8.59
C LEU A 27 -0.70 10.62 -8.43
N ALA A 28 -1.93 10.15 -8.60
CA ALA A 28 -2.26 8.74 -8.57
C ALA A 28 -1.89 8.12 -9.91
N THR A 29 -1.06 7.08 -9.91
CA THR A 29 -0.64 6.37 -11.13
C THR A 29 -1.22 4.97 -11.13
N THR A 30 -1.95 4.63 -12.20
CA THR A 30 -2.57 3.31 -12.34
C THR A 30 -1.71 2.40 -13.21
N MET A 31 -1.44 1.20 -12.71
CA MET A 31 -0.63 0.16 -13.30
C MET A 31 -1.39 -1.17 -13.33
N ARG A 32 -0.81 -2.18 -13.96
CA ARG A 32 -1.41 -3.52 -14.07
C ARG A 32 -1.26 -4.29 -12.75
N ALA A 33 -2.30 -5.09 -12.45
CA ALA A 33 -2.26 -6.14 -11.45
C ALA A 33 -2.86 -7.41 -12.05
N VAL A 34 -2.23 -8.56 -11.80
CA VAL A 34 -2.68 -9.85 -12.35
C VAL A 34 -2.68 -10.88 -11.23
N LEU A 35 -3.82 -11.53 -11.03
CA LEU A 35 -3.95 -12.62 -10.08
C LEU A 35 -3.86 -13.95 -10.83
N TYR A 36 -2.89 -14.77 -10.45
CA TYR A 36 -2.73 -16.15 -10.90
C TYR A 36 -3.17 -17.07 -9.77
N GLU A 37 -4.13 -17.94 -10.03
CA GLU A 37 -4.68 -18.87 -9.04
C GLU A 37 -4.50 -20.30 -9.50
N GLU A 38 -4.04 -21.15 -8.59
CA GLU A 38 -3.99 -22.59 -8.79
C GLU A 38 -5.41 -23.16 -8.98
N ASP A 39 -5.59 -24.01 -10.01
CA ASP A 39 -6.77 -24.80 -10.20
C ASP A 39 -6.39 -26.28 -10.30
N LEU A 40 -6.93 -27.09 -9.39
CA LEU A 40 -6.65 -28.53 -9.35
C LEU A 40 -7.20 -29.29 -10.57
N LYS A 41 -8.12 -28.68 -11.31
CA LYS A 41 -8.74 -29.27 -12.52
C LYS A 41 -8.07 -28.82 -13.81
N ASP A 42 -7.38 -27.67 -13.79
CA ASP A 42 -6.67 -27.12 -14.94
C ASP A 42 -5.22 -26.79 -14.54
N PRO A 43 -4.21 -27.51 -15.07
CA PRO A 43 -2.80 -27.25 -14.78
C PRO A 43 -2.33 -25.83 -15.17
N LYS A 44 -3.06 -25.13 -16.04
CA LYS A 44 -2.77 -23.74 -16.40
C LYS A 44 -3.24 -22.75 -15.33
N GLY A 45 -4.12 -23.20 -14.41
CA GLY A 45 -4.72 -22.33 -13.39
C GLY A 45 -5.63 -21.26 -13.98
N HIS A 46 -6.03 -20.33 -13.15
CA HIS A 46 -6.81 -19.15 -13.54
C HIS A 46 -5.96 -17.91 -13.53
N ARG A 47 -6.13 -17.04 -14.54
CA ARG A 47 -5.53 -15.73 -14.64
C ARG A 47 -6.63 -14.68 -14.67
N ALA A 48 -6.61 -13.76 -13.72
CA ALA A 48 -7.55 -12.65 -13.63
C ALA A 48 -6.81 -11.32 -13.70
N GLU A 49 -7.22 -10.45 -14.59
CA GLU A 49 -6.61 -9.13 -14.79
C GLU A 49 -7.33 -8.04 -13.98
N GLY A 50 -6.58 -7.06 -13.57
CA GLY A 50 -7.05 -5.87 -12.89
C GLY A 50 -5.98 -4.80 -12.86
N GLN A 51 -6.09 -3.92 -11.91
CA GLN A 51 -5.21 -2.76 -11.80
C GLN A 51 -4.81 -2.49 -10.36
N ILE A 52 -3.69 -1.80 -10.21
CA ILE A 52 -3.26 -1.17 -8.98
C ILE A 52 -3.12 0.34 -9.21
N THR A 53 -3.63 1.13 -8.28
CA THR A 53 -3.43 2.58 -8.26
C THR A 53 -2.46 2.92 -7.14
N TRP A 54 -1.30 3.47 -7.51
CA TRP A 54 -0.27 3.92 -6.59
C TRP A 54 -0.40 5.40 -6.30
N ARG A 55 -0.19 5.79 -5.03
CA ARG A 55 -0.07 7.19 -4.61
C ARG A 55 0.87 7.32 -3.43
N VAL A 56 1.42 8.52 -3.25
CA VAL A 56 2.16 8.90 -2.05
C VAL A 56 1.26 9.78 -1.20
N GLU A 57 1.18 9.49 0.08
CA GLU A 57 0.41 10.26 1.06
C GLU A 57 1.26 10.54 2.31
N PRO A 58 0.98 11.59 3.09
CA PRO A 58 1.62 11.79 4.37
C PRO A 58 1.41 10.56 5.26
N THR A 59 2.45 10.16 5.99
CA THR A 59 2.30 9.05 6.94
C THR A 59 1.39 9.44 8.08
N THR A 60 0.57 8.49 8.55
CA THR A 60 -0.27 8.63 9.74
C THR A 60 0.37 8.06 11.00
N ASP A 61 1.62 7.57 10.89
CA ASP A 61 2.37 7.04 12.02
C ASP A 61 2.82 8.17 12.94
N ALA A 62 2.31 8.18 14.19
CA ALA A 62 2.64 9.22 15.16
C ALA A 62 4.12 9.22 15.60
N SER A 63 4.84 8.12 15.40
CA SER A 63 6.27 8.00 15.69
C SER A 63 7.16 8.46 14.53
N ALA A 64 6.59 8.70 13.35
CA ALA A 64 7.34 9.13 12.18
C ALA A 64 7.73 10.62 12.26
N PRO A 65 8.88 10.99 11.71
CA PRO A 65 9.27 12.41 11.56
C PRO A 65 8.25 13.16 10.69
N SER A 66 8.12 14.46 10.96
CA SER A 66 7.28 15.35 10.14
C SER A 66 7.74 15.32 8.68
N GLY A 67 6.79 15.15 7.77
CA GLY A 67 7.07 15.09 6.32
C GLY A 67 7.41 13.70 5.80
N ASP A 68 7.43 12.66 6.64
CA ASP A 68 7.55 11.28 6.15
C ASP A 68 6.29 10.83 5.40
N VAL A 69 6.46 9.86 4.51
CA VAL A 69 5.42 9.48 3.57
C VAL A 69 5.17 7.97 3.55
N THR A 70 3.96 7.61 3.17
CA THR A 70 3.51 6.25 2.90
C THR A 70 3.21 6.10 1.42
N ILE A 71 3.69 5.02 0.79
CA ILE A 71 3.23 4.61 -0.53
C ILE A 71 1.97 3.77 -0.31
N ARG A 72 0.86 4.20 -0.90
CA ARG A 72 -0.38 3.43 -0.90
C ARG A 72 -0.64 2.84 -2.28
N GLY A 73 -0.86 1.52 -2.31
CA GLY A 73 -1.34 0.80 -3.48
C GLY A 73 -2.77 0.33 -3.25
N THR A 74 -3.68 0.57 -4.18
CA THR A 74 -5.04 0.02 -4.15
C THR A 74 -5.22 -0.90 -5.34
N VAL A 75 -5.32 -2.20 -5.07
CA VAL A 75 -5.53 -3.25 -6.08
C VAL A 75 -7.01 -3.52 -6.25
N VAL A 76 -7.46 -3.63 -7.50
CA VAL A 76 -8.81 -4.05 -7.86
C VAL A 76 -8.73 -5.10 -8.96
N ILE A 77 -9.27 -6.31 -8.71
CA ILE A 77 -9.46 -7.37 -9.71
C ILE A 77 -10.96 -7.66 -9.80
N PRO A 78 -11.69 -7.03 -10.73
CA PRO A 78 -13.16 -7.04 -10.73
C PRO A 78 -13.77 -8.45 -10.87
N SER A 79 -13.22 -9.29 -11.75
CA SER A 79 -13.70 -10.66 -11.99
C SER A 79 -13.57 -11.58 -10.77
N ARG A 80 -12.76 -11.17 -9.75
CA ARG A 80 -12.58 -11.92 -8.51
C ARG A 80 -13.16 -11.19 -7.30
N HIS A 81 -13.81 -10.04 -7.47
CA HIS A 81 -14.26 -9.14 -6.41
C HIS A 81 -13.13 -8.84 -5.39
N LEU A 82 -11.86 -8.88 -5.87
CA LEU A 82 -10.71 -8.58 -5.03
C LEU A 82 -10.54 -7.06 -4.96
N GLN A 83 -10.59 -6.54 -3.75
CA GLN A 83 -10.10 -5.22 -3.39
C GLN A 83 -9.07 -5.40 -2.28
N MET A 84 -7.88 -4.85 -2.48
CA MET A 84 -6.78 -4.97 -1.53
C MET A 84 -6.04 -3.64 -1.45
N THR A 85 -5.66 -3.24 -0.25
CA THR A 85 -4.85 -2.05 -0.02
C THR A 85 -3.49 -2.46 0.53
N LEU A 86 -2.45 -1.84 -0.01
CA LEU A 86 -1.09 -1.93 0.52
C LEU A 86 -0.69 -0.56 1.06
N ALA A 87 -0.09 -0.53 2.26
CA ALA A 87 0.56 0.66 2.79
C ALA A 87 2.03 0.33 3.10
N ILE A 88 2.94 0.95 2.35
CA ILE A 88 4.38 0.71 2.44
C ILE A 88 5.02 1.96 3.03
N ARG A 89 5.71 1.80 4.16
CA ARG A 89 6.31 2.92 4.88
C ARG A 89 7.57 2.52 5.65
N ARG A 90 8.37 3.50 6.04
CA ARG A 90 9.45 3.31 6.99
C ARG A 90 8.89 2.86 8.34
N ASN A 91 9.67 2.05 9.04
CA ASN A 91 9.34 1.65 10.41
C ASN A 91 10.09 2.55 11.40
N PHE A 92 9.35 3.13 12.33
CA PHE A 92 9.90 3.95 13.43
C PHE A 92 9.65 3.31 14.80
N ASP A 93 9.00 2.13 14.86
CA ASP A 93 8.84 1.38 16.09
C ASP A 93 10.11 0.58 16.39
N PRO A 94 10.85 0.94 17.47
CA PRO A 94 12.09 0.26 17.83
C PRO A 94 11.87 -1.19 18.30
N ALA A 95 10.65 -1.55 18.71
CA ALA A 95 10.30 -2.91 19.11
C ALA A 95 10.16 -3.86 17.92
N LEU A 96 9.96 -3.34 16.70
CA LEU A 96 9.85 -4.13 15.49
C LEU A 96 11.19 -4.16 14.75
N PRO A 97 11.87 -5.33 14.60
CA PRO A 97 13.17 -5.44 13.94
C PRO A 97 13.04 -5.38 12.41
N ALA A 98 12.48 -4.30 11.90
CA ALA A 98 12.23 -4.08 10.49
C ALA A 98 12.65 -2.65 10.08
N THR A 99 13.16 -2.49 8.85
CA THR A 99 13.42 -1.16 8.27
C THR A 99 12.16 -0.50 7.76
N HIS A 100 11.29 -1.29 7.15
CA HIS A 100 10.03 -0.87 6.55
C HIS A 100 8.95 -1.88 6.85
N THR A 101 7.71 -1.44 6.80
CA THR A 101 6.53 -2.30 6.92
C THR A 101 5.68 -2.22 5.66
N VAL A 102 5.06 -3.35 5.30
CA VAL A 102 4.00 -3.44 4.29
C VAL A 102 2.75 -3.95 4.99
N GLN A 103 1.80 -3.09 5.16
CA GLN A 103 0.47 -3.39 5.67
C GLN A 103 -0.43 -3.80 4.50
N ILE A 104 -1.19 -4.87 4.65
CA ILE A 104 -2.07 -5.40 3.60
C ILE A 104 -3.46 -5.59 4.21
N ASP A 105 -4.44 -4.91 3.61
CA ASP A 105 -5.85 -5.02 3.96
C ASP A 105 -6.63 -5.58 2.79
N VAL A 106 -7.39 -6.64 3.02
CA VAL A 106 -8.20 -7.32 1.99
C VAL A 106 -9.67 -7.13 2.29
N ALA A 107 -10.45 -6.67 1.30
CA ALA A 107 -11.89 -6.55 1.48
C ALA A 107 -12.56 -7.92 1.66
N PRO A 108 -13.57 -8.05 2.54
CA PRO A 108 -14.25 -9.32 2.82
C PRO A 108 -14.98 -9.92 1.61
N SER A 109 -15.25 -9.11 0.57
CA SER A 109 -15.95 -9.51 -0.66
C SER A 109 -15.16 -10.39 -1.60
N PHE A 110 -13.90 -10.72 -1.27
CA PHE A 110 -13.03 -11.50 -2.15
C PHE A 110 -13.63 -12.88 -2.48
N ALA A 111 -13.84 -13.16 -3.77
CA ALA A 111 -14.57 -14.35 -4.22
C ALA A 111 -13.83 -15.68 -3.98
N ALA A 112 -12.50 -15.67 -3.80
CA ALA A 112 -11.73 -16.88 -3.49
C ALA A 112 -11.84 -17.30 -2.00
N GLY A 113 -12.49 -16.50 -1.20
CA GLY A 113 -12.64 -16.72 0.24
C GLY A 113 -11.46 -16.20 1.08
N PRO A 114 -11.39 -16.61 2.36
CA PRO A 114 -10.38 -16.09 3.27
C PRO A 114 -8.95 -16.43 2.84
N ILE A 115 -8.06 -15.45 3.02
CA ILE A 115 -6.61 -15.65 2.88
C ILE A 115 -6.08 -16.18 4.22
N LYS A 116 -5.40 -17.32 4.17
CA LYS A 116 -4.74 -17.93 5.34
C LYS A 116 -3.42 -17.25 5.62
N GLN A 117 -2.64 -16.97 4.55
CA GLN A 117 -1.30 -16.43 4.69
C GLN A 117 -0.87 -15.63 3.44
N VAL A 118 -0.11 -14.57 3.67
CA VAL A 118 0.71 -13.88 2.67
C VAL A 118 2.16 -14.03 3.13
N PRO A 119 2.93 -15.01 2.61
CA PRO A 119 4.23 -15.39 3.19
C PRO A 119 5.33 -14.35 2.99
N GLY A 120 5.18 -13.40 2.06
CA GLY A 120 6.16 -12.35 1.80
C GLY A 120 5.99 -11.73 0.42
N LEU A 121 7.02 -11.04 -0.04
CA LEU A 121 7.06 -10.37 -1.33
C LEU A 121 8.29 -10.81 -2.12
N LEU A 122 8.16 -10.89 -3.45
CA LEU A 122 9.26 -11.16 -4.35
C LEU A 122 9.35 -10.05 -5.39
N MET A 123 10.55 -9.64 -5.74
CA MET A 123 10.79 -8.62 -6.77
C MET A 123 11.25 -9.27 -8.07
N LYS A 124 10.72 -8.81 -9.21
CA LYS A 124 11.06 -9.36 -10.54
C LYS A 124 11.12 -8.28 -11.63
N ALA A 125 11.85 -8.57 -12.72
CA ALA A 125 12.08 -7.61 -13.78
C ALA A 125 10.84 -7.38 -14.68
N ASN A 126 10.03 -8.42 -14.88
CA ASN A 126 8.80 -8.37 -15.68
C ASN A 126 7.79 -9.40 -15.16
N GLU A 127 6.57 -9.39 -15.71
CA GLU A 127 5.46 -10.23 -15.25
C GLU A 127 5.80 -11.73 -15.24
N GLN A 128 6.57 -12.22 -16.22
CA GLN A 128 6.88 -13.64 -16.40
C GLN A 128 8.20 -14.07 -15.73
N ALA A 129 9.02 -13.11 -15.30
CA ALA A 129 10.31 -13.42 -14.70
C ALA A 129 10.14 -14.11 -13.34
N LYS A 130 11.11 -14.93 -12.97
CA LYS A 130 11.18 -15.51 -11.64
C LYS A 130 11.47 -14.43 -10.61
N GLY A 131 10.64 -14.36 -9.57
CA GLY A 131 10.79 -13.41 -8.47
C GLY A 131 11.96 -13.78 -7.54
N VAL A 132 12.61 -12.76 -7.00
CA VAL A 132 13.64 -12.86 -5.96
C VAL A 132 13.01 -12.43 -4.64
N PRO A 133 12.97 -13.31 -3.61
CA PRO A 133 12.30 -12.99 -2.35
C PRO A 133 13.02 -11.88 -1.59
N LEU A 134 12.24 -10.99 -0.98
CA LEU A 134 12.74 -10.05 0.01
C LEU A 134 12.99 -10.78 1.34
N ALA A 135 14.03 -10.38 2.05
CA ALA A 135 14.26 -10.80 3.42
C ALA A 135 13.24 -10.09 4.33
N ALA A 136 12.27 -10.83 4.83
CA ALA A 136 11.15 -10.27 5.59
C ALA A 136 10.50 -11.33 6.50
N LEU A 137 9.78 -10.85 7.50
CA LEU A 137 8.86 -11.64 8.30
C LEU A 137 7.43 -11.18 8.02
N SER A 138 6.53 -12.13 7.83
CA SER A 138 5.11 -11.87 7.62
C SER A 138 4.28 -12.45 8.74
N VAL A 139 3.31 -11.67 9.22
CA VAL A 139 2.34 -12.06 10.25
C VAL A 139 0.93 -11.77 9.77
N ARG A 140 0.01 -12.68 10.04
CA ARG A 140 -1.43 -12.41 9.96
C ARG A 140 -1.87 -11.76 11.27
N VAL A 141 -2.28 -10.49 11.21
CA VAL A 141 -2.71 -9.71 12.38
C VAL A 141 -4.19 -9.94 12.68
N ALA A 142 -5.01 -10.04 11.62
CA ALA A 142 -6.43 -10.33 11.69
C ALA A 142 -6.88 -11.08 10.42
N ASP A 143 -8.15 -11.43 10.31
CA ASP A 143 -8.68 -12.23 9.20
C ASP A 143 -8.44 -11.63 7.81
N THR A 144 -8.42 -10.30 7.72
CA THR A 144 -8.22 -9.56 6.47
C THR A 144 -6.99 -8.66 6.51
N HIS A 145 -6.18 -8.74 7.60
CA HIS A 145 -5.08 -7.83 7.84
C HIS A 145 -3.77 -8.59 8.01
N PHE A 146 -2.76 -8.25 7.20
CA PHE A 146 -1.42 -8.84 7.20
C PHE A 146 -0.37 -7.74 7.34
N LEU A 147 0.72 -8.05 8.02
CA LEU A 147 1.86 -7.18 8.20
C LEU A 147 3.13 -7.91 7.76
N ILE A 148 3.91 -7.28 6.88
CA ILE A 148 5.22 -7.75 6.47
C ILE A 148 6.25 -6.73 6.96
N GLY A 149 7.19 -7.17 7.80
CA GLY A 149 8.35 -6.39 8.22
C GLY A 149 9.59 -6.76 7.40
N LEU A 150 10.17 -5.81 6.67
CA LEU A 150 11.41 -6.01 5.92
C LEU A 150 12.60 -6.02 6.88
N SER A 151 13.46 -7.03 6.79
CA SER A 151 14.60 -7.24 7.71
C SER A 151 15.44 -5.98 7.94
N SER A 152 15.77 -5.70 9.20
CA SER A 152 16.68 -4.63 9.61
C SER A 152 18.15 -5.06 9.65
N VAL A 153 18.47 -6.33 9.37
CA VAL A 153 19.84 -6.79 9.23
C VAL A 153 20.49 -6.00 8.08
N PRO A 154 21.64 -5.33 8.27
CA PRO A 154 22.19 -4.36 7.29
C PRO A 154 22.36 -4.92 5.88
N GLN A 155 22.83 -6.16 5.74
CA GLN A 155 22.99 -6.82 4.44
C GLN A 155 21.63 -7.07 3.75
N ASP A 156 20.63 -7.53 4.51
CA ASP A 156 19.28 -7.75 4.01
C ASP A 156 18.60 -6.44 3.63
N ALA A 157 18.74 -5.42 4.47
CA ALA A 157 18.17 -4.09 4.25
C ALA A 157 18.68 -3.47 2.94
N SER A 158 20.00 -3.50 2.73
CA SER A 158 20.64 -3.02 1.49
C SER A 158 20.17 -3.80 0.27
N ARG A 159 20.11 -5.14 0.37
CA ARG A 159 19.62 -6.01 -0.71
C ARG A 159 18.15 -5.76 -1.02
N ASN A 160 17.29 -5.66 0.00
CA ASN A 160 15.87 -5.37 -0.16
C ASN A 160 15.64 -4.01 -0.85
N SER A 161 16.34 -2.96 -0.39
CA SER A 161 16.27 -1.63 -0.99
C SER A 161 16.67 -1.66 -2.46
N LEU A 162 17.78 -2.31 -2.80
CA LEU A 162 18.22 -2.47 -4.18
C LEU A 162 17.19 -3.19 -5.06
N LEU A 163 16.63 -4.31 -4.59
CA LEU A 163 15.63 -5.08 -5.31
C LEU A 163 14.35 -4.27 -5.53
N ILE A 164 13.85 -3.60 -4.50
CA ILE A 164 12.63 -2.81 -4.59
C ILE A 164 12.81 -1.63 -5.56
N ARG A 165 13.96 -0.98 -5.56
CA ARG A 165 14.22 0.18 -6.43
C ARG A 165 14.52 -0.19 -7.89
N SER A 166 15.11 -1.38 -8.12
CA SER A 166 15.59 -1.77 -9.46
C SER A 166 14.65 -2.69 -10.24
N LYS A 167 13.59 -3.22 -9.62
CA LYS A 167 12.68 -4.17 -10.26
C LYS A 167 11.32 -3.52 -10.52
N ASP A 168 10.73 -3.85 -11.65
CA ASP A 168 9.50 -3.23 -12.15
C ASP A 168 8.23 -3.96 -11.71
N TRP A 169 8.35 -5.17 -11.18
CA TRP A 169 7.23 -5.99 -10.74
C TRP A 169 7.46 -6.55 -9.34
N MET A 170 6.37 -6.75 -8.65
CA MET A 170 6.31 -7.36 -7.32
C MET A 170 5.30 -8.50 -7.34
N ASP A 171 5.71 -9.68 -6.90
CA ASP A 171 4.82 -10.80 -6.63
C ASP A 171 4.49 -10.87 -5.15
N MET A 172 3.23 -11.08 -4.87
CA MET A 172 2.68 -11.37 -3.55
C MET A 172 2.07 -12.78 -3.59
N PRO A 173 2.78 -13.80 -3.09
CA PRO A 173 2.20 -15.13 -2.91
C PRO A 173 1.06 -15.09 -1.90
N ILE A 174 0.02 -15.85 -2.16
CA ILE A 174 -1.18 -15.96 -1.32
C ILE A 174 -1.46 -17.44 -1.10
N LEU A 175 -1.71 -17.81 0.15
CA LEU A 175 -2.26 -19.10 0.52
C LEU A 175 -3.69 -18.89 1.03
N TYR A 176 -4.66 -19.50 0.38
CA TYR A 176 -6.05 -19.46 0.81
C TYR A 176 -6.33 -20.43 1.98
N ALA A 177 -7.42 -20.21 2.70
CA ALA A 177 -7.89 -21.15 3.73
C ALA A 177 -8.22 -22.54 3.17
N THR A 178 -8.47 -22.65 1.87
CA THR A 178 -8.67 -23.89 1.13
C THR A 178 -7.38 -24.62 0.74
N GLU A 179 -6.21 -24.16 1.21
CA GLU A 179 -4.86 -24.63 0.88
C GLU A 179 -4.45 -24.40 -0.59
N ARG A 180 -5.30 -23.80 -1.42
CA ARG A 180 -4.94 -23.40 -2.78
C ARG A 180 -3.98 -22.21 -2.73
N ARG A 181 -3.13 -22.12 -3.74
CA ARG A 181 -2.13 -21.06 -3.88
C ARG A 181 -2.54 -20.05 -4.94
N ALA A 182 -2.08 -18.83 -4.75
CA ALA A 182 -2.17 -17.79 -5.77
C ALA A 182 -0.94 -16.89 -5.72
N ILE A 183 -0.73 -16.13 -6.79
CA ILE A 183 0.26 -15.06 -6.87
C ILE A 183 -0.46 -13.83 -7.41
N LEU A 184 -0.41 -12.74 -6.66
CA LEU A 184 -0.80 -11.43 -7.14
C LEU A 184 0.45 -10.73 -7.66
N ALA A 185 0.56 -10.60 -8.99
CA ALA A 185 1.65 -9.89 -9.66
C ALA A 185 1.25 -8.42 -9.85
N ILE A 186 2.08 -7.51 -9.40
CA ILE A 186 1.81 -6.06 -9.31
C ILE A 186 2.91 -5.30 -10.04
N GLU A 187 2.52 -4.45 -10.98
CA GLU A 187 3.43 -3.58 -11.71
C GLU A 187 3.74 -2.30 -10.92
N LYS A 188 5.02 -1.86 -10.98
CA LYS A 188 5.51 -0.66 -10.29
C LYS A 188 6.67 0.01 -11.04
N ASN A 189 6.59 0.07 -12.36
CA ASN A 189 7.61 0.66 -13.23
C ASN A 189 7.42 2.17 -13.49
N GLY A 190 8.27 2.75 -14.29
CA GLY A 190 8.14 4.08 -14.89
C GLY A 190 7.79 5.17 -13.88
N ASP A 191 6.62 5.78 -14.01
CA ASP A 191 6.16 6.92 -13.20
C ASP A 191 6.00 6.60 -11.71
N VAL A 192 5.94 5.33 -11.34
CA VAL A 192 5.82 4.87 -9.94
C VAL A 192 7.19 4.72 -9.28
N SER A 193 8.25 4.44 -10.04
CA SER A 193 9.60 4.22 -9.51
C SER A 193 10.12 5.34 -8.59
N PRO A 194 9.86 6.66 -8.87
CA PRO A 194 10.26 7.74 -7.98
C PRO A 194 9.62 7.66 -6.58
N MET A 195 8.38 7.15 -6.48
CA MET A 195 7.69 6.98 -5.19
C MET A 195 8.46 5.98 -4.31
N PHE A 196 8.85 4.84 -4.90
CA PHE A 196 9.65 3.84 -4.19
C PHE A 196 11.05 4.34 -3.86
N ASN A 197 11.67 5.14 -4.74
CA ASN A 197 12.96 5.75 -4.44
C ASN A 197 12.89 6.69 -3.24
N THR A 198 11.81 7.45 -3.06
CA THR A 198 11.63 8.34 -1.92
C THR A 198 11.58 7.59 -0.59
N VAL A 199 10.84 6.47 -0.53
CA VAL A 199 10.66 5.70 0.72
C VAL A 199 11.87 4.81 0.99
N PHE A 200 12.50 4.24 -0.04
CA PHE A 200 13.63 3.30 0.09
C PHE A 200 15.01 3.92 -0.20
N ALA A 201 15.12 5.25 -0.35
CA ALA A 201 16.41 5.92 -0.32
C ALA A 201 17.02 5.76 1.07
N GLN A 202 18.28 5.32 1.11
CA GLN A 202 19.11 5.28 2.33
C GLN A 202 19.78 6.63 2.53
#